data_351afd8c16f9b5cb3d6de41efbe03519
#
_entry.id   351afd8c16f9b5cb3d6de41efbe03519
#
_cell.length_a   1.000
_cell.length_b   1.000
_cell.length_c   1.000
_cell.angle_alpha   90.00
_cell.angle_beta   90.00
_cell.angle_gamma   90.00
#
_symmetry.space_group_name_H-M   'P 1'
#
loop_
_entity.id
_entity.type
_entity.pdbx_description
1 polymer ?
#
loop_
_entity_poly.entity_id
_entity_poly.type
_entity_poly.pdbx_seq_one_letter_code
_entity_poly.pdbx_strand_id
1 'polypeptide(L)'
;MKNKYVIWVLVAIPVVVFLQSLPFKFSGAVETVHIFSTIGAWFDSIGLTAIGQPFAKYGAYGVGSAELVASLLLLIPATRHWGALFGLGILSGAIFFHLATPLGAAVKFPGAPEGGDPTLFIMAVVSWVALLALVVLHRERYPLIGNAVPA
;
A
#
# COMPACT_ATOMS: atom_id res chain seq x y z
N MET A 1 18.54 -14.76 -17.36
CA MET A 1 19.18 -13.69 -16.54
C MET A 1 18.17 -12.58 -16.29
N LYS A 2 17.85 -12.27 -15.03
CA LYS A 2 16.92 -11.18 -14.69
C LYS A 2 17.62 -9.84 -14.97
N ASN A 3 17.00 -8.98 -15.80
CA ASN A 3 17.57 -7.68 -16.11
C ASN A 3 17.54 -6.78 -14.86
N LYS A 4 18.73 -6.39 -14.35
CA LYS A 4 18.87 -5.57 -13.15
C LYS A 4 18.13 -4.22 -13.25
N TYR A 5 18.09 -3.64 -14.43
CA TYR A 5 17.41 -2.35 -14.65
C TYR A 5 15.89 -2.48 -14.50
N VAL A 6 15.31 -3.55 -15.05
CA VAL A 6 13.87 -3.85 -14.88
C VAL A 6 13.53 -4.02 -13.40
N ILE A 7 14.36 -4.76 -12.64
CA ILE A 7 14.15 -4.92 -11.20
C ILE A 7 14.18 -3.58 -10.48
N TRP A 8 15.14 -2.72 -10.79
CA TRP A 8 15.22 -1.40 -10.14
C TRP A 8 14.07 -0.47 -10.50
N VAL A 9 13.57 -0.50 -11.74
CA VAL A 9 12.36 0.24 -12.14
C VAL A 9 11.14 -0.25 -11.34
N LEU A 10 10.96 -1.57 -11.24
CA LEU A 10 9.87 -2.15 -10.47
C LEU A 10 9.95 -1.84 -8.96
N VAL A 11 11.16 -1.69 -8.41
CA VAL A 11 11.39 -1.25 -7.02
C VAL A 11 11.10 0.24 -6.86
N ALA A 12 11.56 1.07 -7.80
CA ALA A 12 11.43 2.52 -7.69
C ALA A 12 9.96 2.99 -7.63
N ILE A 13 9.07 2.34 -8.40
CA ILE A 13 7.64 2.70 -8.44
C ILE A 13 7.02 2.67 -7.04
N PRO A 14 6.93 1.54 -6.32
CA PRO A 14 6.31 1.51 -4.99
C PRO A 14 7.12 2.29 -3.95
N VAL A 15 8.44 2.34 -4.03
CA VAL A 15 9.27 3.10 -3.08
C VAL A 15 8.96 4.60 -3.18
N VAL A 16 8.86 5.15 -4.38
CA VAL A 16 8.49 6.57 -4.58
C VAL A 16 7.09 6.82 -4.05
N VAL A 17 6.12 5.96 -4.38
CA VAL A 17 4.74 6.10 -3.92
C VAL A 17 4.65 6.04 -2.40
N PHE A 18 5.31 5.10 -1.76
CA PHE A 18 5.33 4.99 -0.30
C PHE A 18 6.00 6.21 0.35
N LEU A 19 7.22 6.54 -0.05
CA LEU A 19 7.98 7.60 0.60
C LEU A 19 7.33 8.98 0.41
N GLN A 20 6.76 9.29 -0.77
CA GLN A 20 6.06 10.56 -0.97
C GLN A 20 4.79 10.69 -0.14
N SER A 21 4.16 9.59 0.27
CA SER A 21 2.95 9.59 1.09
C SER A 21 3.21 9.85 2.57
N LEU A 22 4.44 9.61 3.06
CA LEU A 22 4.78 9.70 4.48
C LEU A 22 4.57 11.09 5.07
N PRO A 23 5.00 12.20 4.43
CA PRO A 23 4.76 13.53 4.97
C PRO A 23 3.28 13.80 5.23
N PHE A 24 2.39 13.39 4.33
CA PHE A 24 0.95 13.57 4.47
C PHE A 24 0.37 12.74 5.61
N LYS A 25 0.82 11.47 5.76
CA LYS A 25 0.36 10.58 6.83
C LYS A 25 0.84 11.02 8.20
N PHE A 26 2.08 11.50 8.32
CA PHE A 26 2.64 11.91 9.60
C PHE A 26 2.30 13.34 10.01
N SER A 27 1.95 14.23 9.06
CA SER A 27 1.48 15.59 9.36
C SER A 27 -0.02 15.68 9.63
N GLY A 28 -0.79 14.64 9.35
CA GLY A 28 -2.24 14.68 9.45
C GLY A 28 -2.88 15.58 8.38
N ALA A 29 -2.41 15.50 7.14
CA ALA A 29 -3.00 16.22 6.01
C ALA A 29 -4.50 15.93 5.89
N VAL A 30 -5.27 16.90 5.39
CA VAL A 30 -6.75 16.84 5.32
C VAL A 30 -7.25 15.58 4.63
N GLU A 31 -6.65 15.22 3.50
CA GLU A 31 -6.98 13.98 2.77
C GLU A 31 -6.69 12.72 3.59
N THR A 32 -5.56 12.69 4.30
CA THR A 32 -5.19 11.55 5.17
C THR A 32 -6.20 11.38 6.30
N VAL A 33 -6.54 12.47 7.00
CA VAL A 33 -7.54 12.44 8.07
C VAL A 33 -8.88 11.98 7.52
N HIS A 34 -9.30 12.47 6.36
CA HIS A 34 -10.54 12.05 5.70
C HIS A 34 -10.55 10.56 5.39
N ILE A 35 -9.49 10.02 4.79
CA ILE A 35 -9.38 8.60 4.43
C ILE A 35 -9.53 7.72 5.68
N PHE A 36 -8.70 7.96 6.69
CA PHE A 36 -8.68 7.10 7.88
C PHE A 36 -9.93 7.24 8.75
N SER A 37 -10.53 8.43 8.83
CA SER A 37 -11.83 8.62 9.51
C SER A 37 -12.98 7.93 8.78
N THR A 38 -13.01 7.97 7.45
CA THR A 38 -14.01 7.27 6.63
C THR A 38 -13.93 5.76 6.81
N ILE A 39 -12.73 5.19 6.79
CA ILE A 39 -12.53 3.76 7.02
C ILE A 39 -12.87 3.39 8.45
N GLY A 40 -12.50 4.22 9.45
CA GLY A 40 -12.85 4.01 10.85
C GLY A 40 -14.37 3.99 11.07
N ALA A 41 -15.09 4.95 10.48
CA ALA A 41 -16.56 4.98 10.53
C ALA A 41 -17.19 3.75 9.83
N TRP A 42 -16.58 3.26 8.76
CA TRP A 42 -17.03 2.04 8.11
C TRP A 42 -16.84 0.81 9.03
N PHE A 43 -15.73 0.68 9.75
CA PHE A 43 -15.55 -0.37 10.75
C PHE A 43 -16.62 -0.30 11.83
N ASP A 44 -16.95 0.91 12.31
CA ASP A 44 -18.02 1.10 13.29
C ASP A 44 -19.38 0.65 12.74
N SER A 45 -19.66 0.93 11.46
CA SER A 45 -20.94 0.59 10.81
C SER A 45 -21.17 -0.91 10.64
N ILE A 46 -20.09 -1.70 10.58
CA ILE A 46 -20.16 -3.18 10.49
C ILE A 46 -19.97 -3.88 11.84
N GLY A 47 -20.04 -3.12 12.95
CA GLY A 47 -19.96 -3.65 14.31
C GLY A 47 -18.54 -3.85 14.85
N LEU A 48 -17.50 -3.41 14.15
CA LEU A 48 -16.09 -3.49 14.57
C LEU A 48 -15.62 -2.20 15.27
N THR A 49 -16.43 -1.72 16.22
CA THR A 49 -16.19 -0.44 16.95
C THR A 49 -14.87 -0.42 17.73
N ALA A 50 -14.42 -1.56 18.22
CA ALA A 50 -13.13 -1.68 18.91
C ALA A 50 -11.93 -1.38 17.98
N ILE A 51 -12.11 -1.48 16.64
CA ILE A 51 -11.09 -1.21 15.63
C ILE A 51 -11.29 0.18 15.02
N GLY A 52 -12.54 0.62 14.82
CA GLY A 52 -12.89 1.83 14.07
C GLY A 52 -12.21 3.08 14.62
N GLN A 53 -12.42 3.38 15.92
CA GLN A 53 -11.84 4.56 16.55
C GLN A 53 -10.29 4.56 16.59
N PRO A 54 -9.62 3.47 16.99
CA PRO A 54 -8.16 3.40 16.90
C PRO A 54 -7.63 3.53 15.48
N PHE A 55 -8.32 2.93 14.50
CA PHE A 55 -7.91 3.02 13.09
C PHE A 55 -8.05 4.44 12.54
N ALA A 56 -9.15 5.14 12.84
CA ALA A 56 -9.34 6.53 12.47
C ALA A 56 -8.23 7.43 13.03
N LYS A 57 -7.81 7.19 14.28
CA LYS A 57 -6.83 8.03 14.97
C LYS A 57 -5.38 7.70 14.65
N TYR A 58 -5.04 6.42 14.57
CA TYR A 58 -3.65 5.93 14.49
C TYR A 58 -3.32 5.19 13.20
N GLY A 59 -4.31 4.85 12.38
CA GLY A 59 -4.11 4.05 11.16
C GLY A 59 -3.13 4.67 10.19
N ALA A 60 -3.14 6.00 10.03
CA ALA A 60 -2.19 6.71 9.17
C ALA A 60 -0.73 6.49 9.62
N TYR A 61 -0.47 6.57 10.91
CA TYR A 61 0.88 6.32 11.46
C TYR A 61 1.30 4.86 11.30
N GLY A 62 0.38 3.92 11.54
CA GLY A 62 0.65 2.49 11.38
C GLY A 62 0.95 2.13 9.93
N VAL A 63 0.11 2.56 9.00
CA VAL A 63 0.30 2.32 7.56
C VAL A 63 1.56 3.02 7.06
N GLY A 64 1.79 4.29 7.41
CA GLY A 64 3.00 5.03 7.01
C GLY A 64 4.28 4.36 7.53
N SER A 65 4.29 3.88 8.77
CA SER A 65 5.42 3.13 9.31
C SER A 65 5.66 1.81 8.56
N ALA A 66 4.58 1.08 8.22
CA ALA A 66 4.67 -0.14 7.42
C ALA A 66 5.21 0.13 6.00
N GLU A 67 4.78 1.21 5.35
CA GLU A 67 5.27 1.65 4.05
C GLU A 67 6.76 2.02 4.09
N LEU A 68 7.20 2.69 5.17
CA LEU A 68 8.63 2.99 5.38
C LEU A 68 9.45 1.71 5.49
N VAL A 69 9.01 0.75 6.32
CA VAL A 69 9.68 -0.55 6.46
C VAL A 69 9.70 -1.30 5.13
N ALA A 70 8.58 -1.36 4.39
CA ALA A 70 8.52 -1.98 3.08
C ALA A 70 9.52 -1.33 2.10
N SER A 71 9.62 -0.01 2.11
CA SER A 71 10.57 0.74 1.26
C SER A 71 12.02 0.39 1.57
N LEU A 72 12.40 0.33 2.85
CA LEU A 72 13.74 -0.07 3.26
C LEU A 72 14.07 -1.50 2.83
N LEU A 73 13.14 -2.44 3.04
CA LEU A 73 13.31 -3.83 2.60
C LEU A 73 13.45 -3.95 1.07
N LEU A 74 12.70 -3.16 0.31
CA LEU A 74 12.75 -3.14 -1.17
C LEU A 74 14.09 -2.62 -1.70
N LEU A 75 14.66 -1.61 -1.06
CA LEU A 75 15.93 -1.00 -1.47
C LEU A 75 17.12 -1.93 -1.24
N ILE A 76 17.06 -2.82 -0.25
CA ILE A 76 18.13 -3.76 0.08
C ILE A 76 17.94 -5.05 -0.75
N PRO A 77 18.87 -5.41 -1.67
CA PRO A 77 18.71 -6.58 -2.54
C PRO A 77 18.50 -7.91 -1.81
N ALA A 78 19.09 -8.06 -0.62
CA ALA A 78 18.96 -9.29 0.18
C ALA A 78 17.54 -9.49 0.74
N THR A 79 16.85 -8.41 1.12
CA THR A 79 15.52 -8.43 1.74
C THR A 79 14.40 -8.04 0.78
N ARG A 80 14.73 -7.66 -0.45
CA ARG A 80 13.78 -7.16 -1.46
C ARG A 80 12.56 -8.03 -1.66
N HIS A 81 12.71 -9.33 -1.69
CA HIS A 81 11.60 -10.28 -1.83
C HIS A 81 10.60 -10.17 -0.67
N TRP A 82 11.08 -10.01 0.57
CA TRP A 82 10.21 -9.77 1.73
C TRP A 82 9.54 -8.41 1.67
N GLY A 83 10.28 -7.37 1.23
CA GLY A 83 9.73 -6.03 1.00
C GLY A 83 8.62 -6.04 -0.06
N ALA A 84 8.79 -6.81 -1.14
CA ALA A 84 7.78 -6.96 -2.18
C ALA A 84 6.52 -7.63 -1.66
N LEU A 85 6.64 -8.71 -0.90
CA LEU A 85 5.50 -9.41 -0.31
C LEU A 85 4.77 -8.55 0.73
N PHE A 86 5.52 -7.88 1.60
CA PHE A 86 4.96 -7.00 2.63
C PHE A 86 4.25 -5.79 2.02
N GLY A 87 4.89 -5.10 1.06
CA GLY A 87 4.29 -3.97 0.34
C GLY A 87 3.05 -4.38 -0.47
N LEU A 88 3.05 -5.59 -1.06
CA LEU A 88 1.90 -6.15 -1.75
C LEU A 88 0.71 -6.30 -0.80
N GLY A 89 0.94 -6.77 0.43
CA GLY A 89 -0.08 -6.86 1.47
C GLY A 89 -0.65 -5.49 1.85
N ILE A 90 0.20 -4.49 2.06
CA ILE A 90 -0.21 -3.11 2.37
C ILE A 90 -1.11 -2.56 1.26
N LEU A 91 -0.69 -2.66 0.00
CA LEU A 91 -1.45 -2.14 -1.14
C LEU A 91 -2.72 -2.93 -1.42
N SER A 92 -2.73 -4.25 -1.16
CA SER A 92 -3.96 -5.05 -1.23
C SER A 92 -5.01 -4.54 -0.23
N GLY A 93 -4.60 -4.18 0.99
CA GLY A 93 -5.45 -3.53 1.97
C GLY A 93 -5.94 -2.15 1.50
N ALA A 94 -5.06 -1.33 0.96
CA ALA A 94 -5.43 -0.02 0.42
C ALA A 94 -6.45 -0.14 -0.72
N ILE A 95 -6.21 -1.00 -1.71
CA ILE A 95 -7.13 -1.26 -2.83
C ILE A 95 -8.47 -1.79 -2.31
N PHE A 96 -8.45 -2.71 -1.34
CA PHE A 96 -9.67 -3.21 -0.71
C PHE A 96 -10.51 -2.08 -0.11
N PHE A 97 -9.91 -1.18 0.66
CA PHE A 97 -10.63 -0.06 1.26
C PHE A 97 -11.22 0.89 0.21
N HIS A 98 -10.52 1.14 -0.88
CA HIS A 98 -11.05 1.94 -1.99
C HIS A 98 -12.24 1.28 -2.70
N LEU A 99 -12.27 -0.04 -2.82
CA LEU A 99 -13.31 -0.76 -3.57
C LEU A 99 -14.48 -1.21 -2.70
N ALA A 100 -14.24 -1.55 -1.43
CA ALA A 100 -15.20 -2.22 -0.57
C ALA A 100 -15.81 -1.30 0.51
N THR A 101 -15.39 -0.04 0.61
CA THR A 101 -15.87 0.91 1.62
C THR A 101 -16.40 2.20 1.00
N PRO A 102 -17.09 3.06 1.77
CA PRO A 102 -17.54 4.37 1.30
C PRO A 102 -16.43 5.32 0.87
N LEU A 103 -15.15 4.96 1.05
CA LEU A 103 -14.01 5.75 0.60
C LEU A 103 -14.05 5.98 -0.92
N GLY A 104 -14.34 4.91 -1.67
CA GLY A 104 -14.41 4.95 -3.13
C GLY A 104 -13.04 5.04 -3.81
N ALA A 105 -13.00 4.74 -5.11
CA ALA A 105 -11.78 4.86 -5.92
C ALA A 105 -11.36 6.32 -6.16
N ALA A 106 -12.33 7.23 -6.24
CA ALA A 106 -12.11 8.68 -6.31
C ALA A 106 -12.47 9.30 -4.95
N VAL A 107 -11.44 9.65 -4.16
CA VAL A 107 -11.63 10.13 -2.79
C VAL A 107 -12.14 11.57 -2.80
N LYS A 108 -13.22 11.84 -2.06
CA LYS A 108 -13.84 13.15 -1.94
C LYS A 108 -13.48 13.78 -0.60
N PHE A 109 -12.49 14.67 -0.60
CA PHE A 109 -12.07 15.43 0.58
C PHE A 109 -12.15 16.94 0.31
N PRO A 110 -12.15 17.82 1.32
CA PRO A 110 -12.13 19.27 1.11
C PRO A 110 -10.93 19.69 0.27
N GLY A 111 -11.20 20.29 -0.90
CA GLY A 111 -10.17 20.67 -1.87
C GLY A 111 -9.91 19.68 -2.99
N ALA A 112 -10.57 18.50 -2.98
CA ALA A 112 -10.52 17.57 -4.09
C ALA A 112 -11.26 18.11 -5.34
N PRO A 113 -10.89 17.66 -6.56
CA PRO A 113 -11.62 17.97 -7.77
C PRO A 113 -13.10 17.56 -7.70
N GLU A 114 -13.95 18.20 -8.53
CA GLU A 114 -15.34 17.77 -8.68
C GLU A 114 -15.38 16.32 -9.17
N GLY A 115 -16.08 15.46 -8.43
CA GLY A 115 -16.08 14.01 -8.66
C GLY A 115 -15.11 13.19 -7.80
N GLY A 116 -14.18 13.85 -7.09
CA GLY A 116 -13.15 13.22 -6.24
C GLY A 116 -11.81 13.04 -6.96
N ASP A 117 -10.79 12.65 -6.21
CA ASP A 117 -9.42 12.43 -6.71
C ASP A 117 -9.09 10.92 -6.76
N PRO A 118 -8.91 10.32 -7.95
CA PRO A 118 -8.56 8.92 -8.09
C PRO A 118 -7.06 8.65 -8.00
N THR A 119 -6.21 9.66 -7.82
CA THR A 119 -4.75 9.55 -7.91
C THR A 119 -4.21 8.50 -6.95
N LEU A 120 -4.66 8.50 -5.70
CA LEU A 120 -4.19 7.54 -4.69
C LEU A 120 -4.53 6.10 -5.07
N PHE A 121 -5.74 5.86 -5.58
CA PHE A 121 -6.15 4.54 -6.04
C PHE A 121 -5.33 4.06 -7.24
N ILE A 122 -5.12 4.93 -8.24
CA ILE A 122 -4.30 4.61 -9.43
C ILE A 122 -2.87 4.29 -9.01
N MET A 123 -2.27 5.11 -8.14
CA MET A 123 -0.91 4.88 -7.63
C MET A 123 -0.80 3.57 -6.84
N ALA A 124 -1.83 3.22 -6.06
CA ALA A 124 -1.88 1.95 -5.34
C ALA A 124 -1.92 0.76 -6.31
N VAL A 125 -2.74 0.81 -7.35
CA VAL A 125 -2.86 -0.26 -8.36
C VAL A 125 -1.56 -0.42 -9.15
N VAL A 126 -0.96 0.67 -9.64
CA VAL A 126 0.31 0.63 -10.39
C VAL A 126 1.43 0.05 -9.53
N SER A 127 1.52 0.48 -8.28
CA SER A 127 2.53 -0.03 -7.34
C SER A 127 2.28 -1.50 -6.97
N TRP A 128 1.02 -1.89 -6.83
CA TRP A 128 0.62 -3.28 -6.57
C TRP A 128 1.07 -4.21 -7.71
N VAL A 129 0.84 -3.80 -8.97
CA VAL A 129 1.29 -4.57 -10.16
C VAL A 129 2.81 -4.68 -10.18
N ALA A 130 3.55 -3.61 -9.88
CA ALA A 130 5.01 -3.63 -9.80
C ALA A 130 5.52 -4.60 -8.72
N LEU A 131 4.89 -4.58 -7.53
CA LEU A 131 5.23 -5.49 -6.43
C LEU A 131 4.89 -6.95 -6.75
N LEU A 132 3.74 -7.20 -7.39
CA LEU A 132 3.38 -8.54 -7.86
C LEU A 132 4.41 -9.07 -8.85
N ALA A 133 4.84 -8.24 -9.81
CA ALA A 133 5.90 -8.62 -10.74
C ALA A 133 7.21 -8.96 -10.01
N LEU A 134 7.59 -8.19 -8.97
CA LEU A 134 8.76 -8.50 -8.14
C LEU A 134 8.60 -9.82 -7.39
N VAL A 135 7.42 -10.10 -6.83
CA VAL A 135 7.15 -11.39 -6.16
C VAL A 135 7.32 -12.55 -7.15
N VAL A 136 6.73 -12.46 -8.33
CA VAL A 136 6.85 -13.50 -9.38
C VAL A 136 8.29 -13.67 -9.84
N LEU A 137 9.03 -12.56 -10.03
CA LEU A 137 10.44 -12.59 -10.43
C LEU A 137 11.37 -13.19 -9.35
N HIS A 138 10.98 -13.13 -8.08
CA HIS A 138 11.76 -13.68 -6.96
C HIS A 138 11.14 -14.94 -6.36
N ARG A 139 10.23 -15.62 -7.08
CA ARG A 139 9.47 -16.78 -6.59
C ARG A 139 10.33 -17.89 -6.00
N GLU A 140 11.53 -18.10 -6.52
CA GLU A 140 12.49 -19.10 -6.04
C GLU A 140 13.02 -18.81 -4.63
N ARG A 141 12.83 -17.60 -4.11
CA ARG A 141 13.25 -17.20 -2.76
C ARG A 141 12.19 -17.44 -1.68
N TYR A 142 10.99 -17.83 -2.09
CA TYR A 142 9.89 -18.10 -1.15
C TYR A 142 9.81 -19.61 -0.83
N PRO A 143 9.94 -20.02 0.46
CA PRO A 143 9.99 -21.44 0.83
C PRO A 143 8.77 -22.25 0.40
N LEU A 144 7.59 -21.61 0.36
CA LEU A 144 6.33 -22.27 0.01
C LEU A 144 6.08 -22.36 -1.50
N ILE A 145 6.70 -21.50 -2.30
CA ILE A 145 6.47 -21.41 -3.75
C ILE A 145 7.65 -22.00 -4.50
N GLY A 146 8.88 -21.84 -4.01
CA GLY A 146 10.10 -22.30 -4.66
C GLY A 146 10.20 -23.83 -4.77
N ASN A 147 9.58 -24.57 -3.85
CA ASN A 147 9.57 -26.04 -3.86
C ASN A 147 8.48 -26.65 -4.75
N ALA A 148 7.59 -25.84 -5.33
CA ALA A 148 6.48 -26.31 -6.17
C ALA A 148 6.82 -26.38 -7.68
N VAL A 149 8.03 -25.98 -8.08
CA VAL A 149 8.48 -26.05 -9.48
C VAL A 149 9.55 -27.12 -9.57
N PRO A 150 9.26 -28.31 -10.18
CA PRO A 150 10.30 -29.27 -10.55
C PRO A 150 11.27 -28.61 -11.53
N ALA A 151 12.56 -28.95 -11.38
CA ALA A 151 13.63 -28.51 -12.26
C ALA A 151 13.42 -28.97 -13.71
#